data_f3fd39e7ef0ec220bb95d399b7949e30
#
_entry.id   f3fd39e7ef0ec220bb95d399b7949e30
#
_cell.length_a   1.000
_cell.length_b   1.000
_cell.length_c   1.000
_cell.angle_alpha   90.00
_cell.angle_beta   90.00
_cell.angle_gamma   90.00
#
_symmetry.space_group_name_H-M   'P 1'
#
loop_
_entity.id
_entity.type
_entity.pdbx_description
1 polymer ?
#
loop_
_entity_poly.entity_id
_entity_poly.type
_entity_poly.pdbx_seq_one_letter_code
_entity_poly.pdbx_strand_id
1 'polypeptide(L)'
;MVLKAKFELALKEQDETKAIAYAKQIISVQRDNFEIVKRLFNLYKKRGLWQDARSLIREYGDDKFRDELQKRDIAVINSALALEAYQQKRSIIALKHANIALKADPAFLPALEIRLKSLIKLGLGFKAAWEIKSLWRENPHLIFAEIFDIINRKYSKAARIKMMKDLAASNPQSALGKLAVGIVAFRIADYALAKEFLNLSSK
;
A
#
# COMPACT_ATOMS: atom_id res chain seq x y z
N MET A 1 32.65 4.33 -23.12
CA MET A 1 31.96 3.62 -24.23
C MET A 1 31.63 2.14 -23.91
N VAL A 2 32.62 1.34 -23.53
CA VAL A 2 32.47 -0.11 -23.33
C VAL A 2 31.37 -0.50 -22.30
N LEU A 3 31.32 0.17 -21.14
CA LEU A 3 30.30 -0.15 -20.11
C LEU A 3 28.88 0.13 -20.56
N LYS A 4 28.63 1.20 -21.33
CA LYS A 4 27.31 1.47 -21.90
C LYS A 4 26.89 0.36 -22.90
N ALA A 5 27.81 -0.08 -23.76
CA ALA A 5 27.53 -1.18 -24.70
C ALA A 5 27.20 -2.48 -23.96
N LYS A 6 27.97 -2.81 -22.91
CA LYS A 6 27.69 -4.00 -22.05
C LYS A 6 26.33 -3.89 -21.34
N PHE A 7 25.96 -2.71 -20.87
CA PHE A 7 24.67 -2.45 -20.25
C PHE A 7 23.51 -2.67 -21.25
N GLU A 8 23.61 -2.10 -22.47
CA GLU A 8 22.60 -2.27 -23.50
C GLU A 8 22.48 -3.73 -23.95
N LEU A 9 23.60 -4.46 -24.06
CA LEU A 9 23.60 -5.87 -24.38
C LEU A 9 22.88 -6.70 -23.29
N ALA A 10 23.20 -6.46 -22.03
CA ALA A 10 22.57 -7.13 -20.90
C ALA A 10 21.04 -6.90 -20.86
N LEU A 11 20.57 -5.69 -21.23
CA LEU A 11 19.15 -5.40 -21.35
C LEU A 11 18.50 -6.17 -22.49
N LYS A 12 19.16 -6.29 -23.66
CA LYS A 12 18.66 -7.09 -24.79
C LYS A 12 18.59 -8.58 -24.47
N GLU A 13 19.57 -9.09 -23.73
CA GLU A 13 19.63 -10.48 -23.25
C GLU A 13 18.68 -10.73 -22.07
N GLN A 14 17.97 -9.71 -21.59
CA GLN A 14 17.11 -9.75 -20.40
C GLN A 14 17.84 -10.17 -19.11
N ASP A 15 19.17 -10.06 -19.09
CA ASP A 15 20.00 -10.31 -17.90
C ASP A 15 20.02 -9.08 -17.00
N GLU A 16 18.92 -8.93 -16.22
CA GLU A 16 18.76 -7.80 -15.31
C GLU A 16 19.86 -7.73 -14.25
N THR A 17 20.44 -8.85 -13.87
CA THR A 17 21.54 -8.89 -12.87
C THR A 17 22.78 -8.22 -13.41
N LYS A 18 23.20 -8.57 -14.64
CA LYS A 18 24.33 -7.90 -15.31
C LYS A 18 24.00 -6.46 -15.63
N ALA A 19 22.78 -6.16 -16.09
CA ALA A 19 22.35 -4.80 -16.35
C ALA A 19 22.49 -3.91 -15.10
N ILE A 20 22.02 -4.37 -13.93
CA ILE A 20 22.17 -3.66 -12.66
C ILE A 20 23.67 -3.45 -12.32
N ALA A 21 24.48 -4.48 -12.48
CA ALA A 21 25.93 -4.37 -12.18
C ALA A 21 26.61 -3.34 -13.08
N TYR A 22 26.35 -3.35 -14.38
CA TYR A 22 26.92 -2.37 -15.32
C TYR A 22 26.37 -0.96 -15.07
N ALA A 23 25.08 -0.80 -14.77
CA ALA A 23 24.52 0.50 -14.43
C ALA A 23 25.20 1.09 -13.19
N LYS A 24 25.38 0.31 -12.12
CA LYS A 24 26.11 0.73 -10.91
C LYS A 24 27.56 1.19 -11.24
N GLN A 25 28.28 0.48 -12.10
CA GLN A 25 29.62 0.88 -12.53
C GLN A 25 29.59 2.18 -13.34
N ILE A 26 28.60 2.38 -14.21
CA ILE A 26 28.48 3.63 -14.99
C ILE A 26 28.25 4.81 -14.05
N ILE A 27 27.31 4.73 -13.13
CA ILE A 27 26.98 5.84 -12.22
C ILE A 27 28.08 6.12 -11.19
N SER A 28 28.92 5.13 -10.83
CA SER A 28 30.06 5.36 -9.95
C SER A 28 31.16 6.24 -10.59
N VAL A 29 31.26 6.21 -11.94
CA VAL A 29 32.22 7.01 -12.71
C VAL A 29 31.58 8.31 -13.24
N GLN A 30 30.30 8.25 -13.60
CA GLN A 30 29.52 9.36 -14.18
C GLN A 30 28.29 9.61 -13.32
N ARG A 31 28.46 10.31 -12.20
CA ARG A 31 27.36 10.56 -11.24
C ARG A 31 26.16 11.30 -11.85
N ASP A 32 26.40 12.17 -12.83
CA ASP A 32 25.38 13.00 -13.47
C ASP A 32 24.65 12.32 -14.63
N ASN A 33 24.84 11.00 -14.80
CA ASN A 33 24.19 10.25 -15.87
C ASN A 33 22.77 9.84 -15.46
N PHE A 34 21.85 10.83 -15.41
CA PHE A 34 20.46 10.64 -14.98
C PHE A 34 19.69 9.60 -15.80
N GLU A 35 20.02 9.43 -17.07
CA GLU A 35 19.38 8.39 -17.88
C GLU A 35 19.66 6.98 -17.33
N ILE A 36 20.91 6.71 -16.97
CA ILE A 36 21.29 5.41 -16.39
C ILE A 36 20.70 5.26 -14.97
N VAL A 37 20.69 6.34 -14.18
CA VAL A 37 20.04 6.35 -12.86
C VAL A 37 18.56 5.96 -12.98
N LYS A 38 17.83 6.54 -13.92
CA LYS A 38 16.42 6.25 -14.18
C LYS A 38 16.20 4.80 -14.63
N ARG A 39 17.05 4.29 -15.51
CA ARG A 39 16.99 2.88 -15.96
C ARG A 39 17.28 1.92 -14.81
N LEU A 40 18.29 2.21 -13.99
CA LEU A 40 18.62 1.42 -12.80
C LEU A 40 17.46 1.42 -11.81
N PHE A 41 16.83 2.57 -11.58
CA PHE A 41 15.67 2.70 -10.74
C PHE A 41 14.50 1.80 -11.23
N ASN A 42 14.24 1.78 -12.54
CA ASN A 42 13.20 0.93 -13.12
C ASN A 42 13.54 -0.57 -12.99
N LEU A 43 14.81 -0.95 -13.12
CA LEU A 43 15.26 -2.32 -12.88
C LEU A 43 15.03 -2.74 -11.42
N TYR A 44 15.37 -1.86 -10.46
CA TYR A 44 15.09 -2.13 -9.05
C TYR A 44 13.60 -2.31 -8.75
N LYS A 45 12.74 -1.45 -9.32
CA LYS A 45 11.28 -1.60 -9.17
C LYS A 45 10.79 -2.93 -9.74
N LYS A 46 11.24 -3.30 -10.94
CA LYS A 46 10.85 -4.54 -11.62
C LYS A 46 11.24 -5.78 -10.81
N ARG A 47 12.40 -5.76 -10.16
CA ARG A 47 12.90 -6.86 -9.33
C ARG A 47 12.44 -6.81 -7.87
N GLY A 48 11.66 -5.82 -7.48
CA GLY A 48 11.25 -5.66 -6.08
C GLY A 48 12.40 -5.30 -5.13
N LEU A 49 13.50 -4.72 -5.63
CA LEU A 49 14.65 -4.28 -4.84
C LEU A 49 14.38 -2.90 -4.23
N TRP A 50 13.38 -2.86 -3.33
CA TRP A 50 12.79 -1.62 -2.81
C TRP A 50 13.77 -0.77 -2.00
N GLN A 51 14.67 -1.42 -1.23
CA GLN A 51 15.71 -0.73 -0.45
C GLN A 51 16.72 -0.06 -1.36
N ASP A 52 17.15 -0.75 -2.43
CA ASP A 52 18.08 -0.19 -3.42
C ASP A 52 17.42 0.97 -4.18
N ALA A 53 16.17 0.81 -4.61
CA ALA A 53 15.42 1.88 -5.27
C ALA A 53 15.31 3.13 -4.38
N ARG A 54 15.01 2.95 -3.08
CA ARG A 54 14.95 4.05 -2.11
C ARG A 54 16.30 4.70 -1.88
N SER A 55 17.37 3.89 -1.81
CA SER A 55 18.74 4.41 -1.62
C SER A 55 19.17 5.24 -2.83
N LEU A 56 18.81 4.80 -4.03
CA LEU A 56 19.07 5.53 -5.27
C LEU A 56 18.38 6.90 -5.28
N ILE A 57 17.08 6.96 -4.85
CA ILE A 57 16.35 8.24 -4.71
C ILE A 57 17.06 9.16 -3.71
N ARG A 58 17.59 8.63 -2.61
CA ARG A 58 18.26 9.43 -1.59
C ARG A 58 19.63 9.96 -2.07
N GLU A 59 20.34 9.16 -2.85
CA GLU A 59 21.70 9.48 -3.32
C GLU A 59 21.69 10.44 -4.51
N TYR A 60 20.77 10.21 -5.46
CA TYR A 60 20.68 10.95 -6.73
C TYR A 60 19.45 11.87 -6.77
N GLY A 61 18.74 12.02 -5.65
CA GLY A 61 17.52 12.81 -5.56
C GLY A 61 17.80 14.31 -5.45
N ASP A 62 18.64 14.86 -6.32
CA ASP A 62 18.61 16.27 -6.64
C ASP A 62 17.25 16.64 -7.27
N ASP A 63 16.99 17.93 -7.42
CA ASP A 63 15.65 18.41 -7.84
C ASP A 63 15.21 17.78 -9.16
N LYS A 64 16.10 17.56 -10.13
CA LYS A 64 15.76 16.98 -11.44
C LYS A 64 15.24 15.54 -11.36
N PHE A 65 15.89 14.67 -10.60
CA PHE A 65 15.45 13.28 -10.49
C PHE A 65 14.16 13.16 -9.66
N ARG A 66 13.99 14.01 -8.63
CA ARG A 66 12.74 14.09 -7.86
C ARG A 66 11.57 14.61 -8.66
N ASP A 67 11.81 15.58 -9.53
CA ASP A 67 10.78 16.15 -10.42
C ASP A 67 10.30 15.13 -11.45
N GLU A 68 11.20 14.23 -11.89
CA GLU A 68 10.85 13.14 -12.80
C GLU A 68 10.18 11.94 -12.10
N LEU A 69 10.36 11.79 -10.77
CA LEU A 69 9.69 10.75 -9.99
C LEU A 69 8.22 11.10 -9.81
N GLN A 70 7.36 10.27 -10.37
CA GLN A 70 5.94 10.38 -10.13
C GLN A 70 5.65 10.15 -8.63
N LYS A 71 4.76 10.94 -8.05
CA LYS A 71 4.27 10.75 -6.66
C LYS A 71 3.88 9.29 -6.39
N ARG A 72 3.33 8.64 -7.43
CA ARG A 72 2.95 7.23 -7.39
C ARG A 72 4.15 6.29 -7.16
N ASP A 73 5.33 6.56 -7.75
CA ASP A 73 6.52 5.74 -7.53
C ASP A 73 6.97 5.79 -6.05
N ILE A 74 6.92 6.98 -5.45
CA ILE A 74 7.23 7.17 -4.02
C ILE A 74 6.22 6.40 -3.15
N ALA A 75 4.94 6.45 -3.50
CA ALA A 75 3.88 5.72 -2.79
C ALA A 75 4.09 4.20 -2.90
N VAL A 76 4.35 3.67 -4.09
CA VAL A 76 4.60 2.24 -4.33
C VAL A 76 5.79 1.73 -3.53
N ILE A 77 6.95 2.39 -3.64
CA ILE A 77 8.19 1.95 -2.98
C ILE A 77 8.00 1.97 -1.45
N ASN A 78 7.46 3.06 -0.91
CA ASN A 78 7.28 3.15 0.53
C ASN A 78 6.18 2.21 1.04
N SER A 79 5.15 1.92 0.25
CA SER A 79 4.16 0.90 0.59
C SER A 79 4.78 -0.51 0.61
N ALA A 80 5.63 -0.84 -0.35
CA ALA A 80 6.34 -2.12 -0.37
C ALA A 80 7.27 -2.28 0.85
N LEU A 81 8.03 -1.22 1.20
CA LEU A 81 8.86 -1.19 2.41
C LEU A 81 8.03 -1.26 3.70
N ALA A 82 6.84 -0.65 3.71
CA ALA A 82 5.92 -0.76 4.83
C ALA A 82 5.42 -2.20 4.99
N LEU A 83 5.05 -2.88 3.90
CA LEU A 83 4.62 -4.27 3.91
C LEU A 83 5.73 -5.20 4.43
N GLU A 84 6.95 -5.05 3.92
CA GLU A 84 8.11 -5.81 4.39
C GLU A 84 8.33 -5.62 5.90
N ALA A 85 8.35 -4.38 6.37
CA ALA A 85 8.50 -4.07 7.79
C ALA A 85 7.34 -4.66 8.64
N TYR A 86 6.11 -4.61 8.13
CA TYR A 86 4.95 -5.20 8.80
C TYR A 86 5.05 -6.72 8.92
N GLN A 87 5.48 -7.42 7.87
CA GLN A 87 5.73 -8.86 7.87
C GLN A 87 6.82 -9.25 8.87
N GLN A 88 7.85 -8.40 9.01
CA GLN A 88 8.91 -8.53 10.00
C GLN A 88 8.49 -8.13 11.42
N LYS A 89 7.20 -7.87 11.68
CA LYS A 89 6.64 -7.43 12.96
C LYS A 89 7.19 -6.09 13.47
N ARG A 90 7.76 -5.27 12.58
CA ARG A 90 8.30 -3.94 12.87
C ARG A 90 7.24 -2.86 12.63
N SER A 91 6.15 -2.88 13.41
CA SER A 91 4.95 -2.06 13.15
C SER A 91 5.21 -0.55 13.17
N ILE A 92 6.15 -0.06 13.96
CA ILE A 92 6.55 1.37 13.99
C ILE A 92 7.21 1.76 12.65
N ILE A 93 8.10 0.93 12.13
CA ILE A 93 8.78 1.16 10.85
C ILE A 93 7.77 1.06 9.70
N ALA A 94 6.89 0.07 9.74
CA ALA A 94 5.80 -0.09 8.79
C ALA A 94 4.91 1.16 8.74
N LEU A 95 4.50 1.68 9.90
CA LEU A 95 3.70 2.89 10.02
C LEU A 95 4.43 4.13 9.45
N LYS A 96 5.75 4.25 9.71
CA LYS A 96 6.57 5.34 9.15
C LYS A 96 6.58 5.31 7.62
N HIS A 97 6.84 4.15 7.01
CA HIS A 97 6.85 4.02 5.56
C HIS A 97 5.46 4.21 4.94
N ALA A 98 4.40 3.65 5.56
CA ALA A 98 3.03 3.87 5.10
C ALA A 98 2.66 5.37 5.10
N ASN A 99 3.09 6.13 6.12
CA ASN A 99 2.87 7.56 6.18
C ASN A 99 3.61 8.33 5.07
N ILE A 100 4.83 7.91 4.70
CA ILE A 100 5.57 8.52 3.58
C ILE A 100 4.84 8.24 2.26
N ALA A 101 4.35 7.01 2.07
CA ALA A 101 3.57 6.64 0.89
C ALA A 101 2.29 7.50 0.77
N LEU A 102 1.56 7.67 1.88
CA LEU A 102 0.32 8.45 1.92
C LEU A 102 0.53 9.97 1.82
N LYS A 103 1.72 10.46 2.17
CA LYS A 103 2.08 11.86 1.88
C LYS A 103 2.25 12.11 0.38
N ALA A 104 2.73 11.10 -0.36
CA ALA A 104 2.88 11.18 -1.81
C ALA A 104 1.55 10.93 -2.55
N ASP A 105 0.78 9.95 -2.10
CA ASP A 105 -0.54 9.60 -2.64
C ASP A 105 -1.50 9.25 -1.47
N PRO A 106 -2.34 10.21 -1.02
CA PRO A 106 -3.24 10.02 0.12
C PRO A 106 -4.28 8.90 -0.05
N ALA A 107 -4.63 8.56 -1.30
CA ALA A 107 -5.61 7.53 -1.62
C ALA A 107 -4.98 6.16 -1.91
N PHE A 108 -3.66 6.01 -1.74
CA PHE A 108 -2.96 4.77 -2.08
C PHE A 108 -3.36 3.63 -1.14
N LEU A 109 -4.32 2.83 -1.60
CA LEU A 109 -4.98 1.78 -0.81
C LEU A 109 -4.02 0.81 -0.12
N PRO A 110 -2.94 0.29 -0.75
CA PRO A 110 -2.01 -0.61 -0.07
C PRO A 110 -1.32 0.04 1.14
N ALA A 111 -1.01 1.34 1.07
CA ALA A 111 -0.41 2.06 2.19
C ALA A 111 -1.43 2.32 3.32
N LEU A 112 -2.69 2.65 2.98
CA LEU A 112 -3.79 2.80 3.94
C LEU A 112 -4.00 1.50 4.72
N GLU A 113 -4.06 0.37 4.02
CA GLU A 113 -4.21 -0.95 4.64
C GLU A 113 -3.10 -1.23 5.67
N ILE A 114 -1.83 -1.07 5.26
CA ILE A 114 -0.70 -1.36 6.15
C ILE A 114 -0.67 -0.37 7.33
N ARG A 115 -0.99 0.89 7.10
CA ARG A 115 -1.10 1.89 8.15
C ARG A 115 -2.13 1.49 9.20
N LEU A 116 -3.34 1.15 8.79
CA LEU A 116 -4.41 0.73 9.69
C LEU A 116 -4.04 -0.55 10.46
N LYS A 117 -3.51 -1.56 9.76
CA LYS A 117 -3.03 -2.80 10.39
C LYS A 117 -1.90 -2.55 11.39
N SER A 118 -0.98 -1.63 11.07
CA SER A 118 0.12 -1.25 11.97
C SER A 118 -0.39 -0.54 13.22
N LEU A 119 -1.36 0.36 13.09
CA LEU A 119 -2.02 1.00 14.23
C LEU A 119 -2.64 -0.01 15.19
N ILE A 120 -3.34 -1.02 14.66
CA ILE A 120 -3.92 -2.11 15.46
C ILE A 120 -2.82 -2.87 16.22
N LYS A 121 -1.73 -3.25 15.54
CA LYS A 121 -0.60 -3.96 16.16
C LYS A 121 0.10 -3.16 17.26
N LEU A 122 0.02 -1.83 17.20
CA LEU A 122 0.54 -0.90 18.21
C LEU A 122 -0.46 -0.60 19.34
N GLY A 123 -1.60 -1.30 19.39
CA GLY A 123 -2.64 -1.05 20.39
C GLY A 123 -3.51 0.19 20.12
N LEU A 124 -3.34 0.84 18.99
CA LEU A 124 -4.05 2.06 18.60
C LEU A 124 -5.31 1.78 17.76
N GLY A 125 -6.03 0.69 18.09
CA GLY A 125 -7.23 0.26 17.36
C GLY A 125 -8.33 1.31 17.32
N PHE A 126 -8.48 2.13 18.38
CA PHE A 126 -9.41 3.26 18.39
C PHE A 126 -9.10 4.28 17.30
N LYS A 127 -7.82 4.65 17.14
CA LYS A 127 -7.37 5.57 16.09
C LYS A 127 -7.62 4.99 14.70
N ALA A 128 -7.33 3.70 14.50
CA ALA A 128 -7.62 3.02 13.25
C ALA A 128 -9.13 3.02 12.94
N ALA A 129 -9.99 2.74 13.92
CA ALA A 129 -11.44 2.77 13.73
C ALA A 129 -11.97 4.16 13.37
N TRP A 130 -11.45 5.20 13.98
CA TRP A 130 -11.80 6.60 13.66
C TRP A 130 -11.39 6.95 12.22
N GLU A 131 -10.17 6.60 11.82
CA GLU A 131 -9.65 6.83 10.48
C GLU A 131 -10.45 6.06 9.42
N ILE A 132 -10.83 4.81 9.70
CA ILE A 132 -11.69 4.01 8.82
C ILE A 132 -13.04 4.70 8.58
N LYS A 133 -13.67 5.28 9.62
CA LYS A 133 -14.95 5.99 9.47
C LYS A 133 -14.83 7.21 8.56
N SER A 134 -13.70 7.91 8.58
CA SER A 134 -13.45 9.03 7.66
C SER A 134 -13.25 8.54 6.23
N LEU A 135 -12.38 7.55 6.03
CA LEU A 135 -12.10 6.96 4.73
C LEU A 135 -13.35 6.35 4.08
N TRP A 136 -14.20 5.71 4.88
CA TRP A 136 -15.44 5.11 4.40
C TRP A 136 -16.44 6.14 3.87
N ARG A 137 -16.54 7.30 4.52
CA ARG A 137 -17.43 8.38 4.06
C ARG A 137 -17.02 8.95 2.70
N GLU A 138 -15.72 9.06 2.45
CA GLU A 138 -15.18 9.65 1.24
C GLU A 138 -15.06 8.65 0.09
N ASN A 139 -14.47 7.49 0.37
CA ASN A 139 -14.19 6.46 -0.62
C ASN A 139 -14.26 5.07 0.02
N PRO A 140 -15.46 4.48 0.15
CA PRO A 140 -15.65 3.18 0.79
C PRO A 140 -14.91 2.07 0.04
N HIS A 141 -14.26 1.18 0.78
CA HIS A 141 -13.60 0.01 0.26
C HIS A 141 -13.72 -1.16 1.23
N LEU A 142 -13.94 -2.39 0.72
CA LEU A 142 -14.16 -3.57 1.56
C LEU A 142 -13.05 -3.85 2.56
N ILE A 143 -11.80 -3.53 2.23
CA ILE A 143 -10.68 -3.70 3.16
C ILE A 143 -10.86 -2.88 4.44
N PHE A 144 -11.50 -1.70 4.37
CA PHE A 144 -11.78 -0.89 5.54
C PHE A 144 -12.84 -1.54 6.43
N ALA A 145 -13.89 -2.11 5.83
CA ALA A 145 -14.91 -2.86 6.55
C ALA A 145 -14.31 -4.11 7.23
N GLU A 146 -13.43 -4.81 6.52
CA GLU A 146 -12.73 -5.97 7.06
C GLU A 146 -11.86 -5.62 8.27
N ILE A 147 -11.06 -4.57 8.17
CA ILE A 147 -10.20 -4.10 9.26
C ILE A 147 -11.06 -3.58 10.42
N PHE A 148 -12.16 -2.90 10.13
CA PHE A 148 -13.11 -2.43 11.14
C PHE A 148 -13.74 -3.59 11.90
N ASP A 149 -14.13 -4.67 11.21
CA ASP A 149 -14.62 -5.88 11.85
C ASP A 149 -13.54 -6.54 12.75
N ILE A 150 -12.29 -6.59 12.31
CA ILE A 150 -11.18 -7.10 13.12
C ILE A 150 -11.01 -6.33 14.42
N ILE A 151 -11.07 -5.00 14.38
CA ILE A 151 -10.98 -4.14 15.57
C ILE A 151 -12.10 -4.45 16.57
N ASN A 152 -13.30 -4.75 16.04
CA ASN A 152 -14.51 -4.92 16.82
C ASN A 152 -14.79 -6.37 17.25
N ARG A 153 -13.93 -7.34 16.96
CA ARG A 153 -14.09 -8.76 17.32
C ARG A 153 -14.27 -9.02 18.81
N LYS A 154 -13.79 -8.14 19.67
CA LYS A 154 -13.95 -8.21 21.12
C LYS A 154 -15.38 -7.96 21.61
N TYR A 155 -16.26 -7.41 20.78
CA TYR A 155 -17.65 -7.14 21.11
C TYR A 155 -18.57 -8.29 20.73
N SER A 156 -19.80 -8.29 21.28
CA SER A 156 -20.83 -9.29 20.97
C SER A 156 -21.19 -9.27 19.48
N LYS A 157 -21.75 -10.40 19.00
CA LYS A 157 -22.23 -10.52 17.60
C LYS A 157 -23.18 -9.40 17.22
N ALA A 158 -24.17 -9.11 18.10
CA ALA A 158 -25.15 -8.05 17.89
C ALA A 158 -24.50 -6.66 17.82
N ALA A 159 -23.53 -6.37 18.71
CA ALA A 159 -22.79 -5.10 18.69
C ALA A 159 -21.96 -4.95 17.41
N ARG A 160 -21.30 -6.01 16.93
CA ARG A 160 -20.52 -5.99 15.68
C ARG A 160 -21.40 -5.68 14.48
N ILE A 161 -22.58 -6.30 14.37
CA ILE A 161 -23.56 -6.00 13.30
C ILE A 161 -24.02 -4.55 13.39
N LYS A 162 -24.39 -4.07 14.57
CA LYS A 162 -24.79 -2.67 14.76
C LYS A 162 -23.72 -1.71 14.30
N MET A 163 -22.47 -1.91 14.74
CA MET A 163 -21.34 -1.06 14.36
C MET A 163 -21.07 -1.08 12.85
N MET A 164 -21.25 -2.23 12.19
CA MET A 164 -21.07 -2.33 10.74
C MET A 164 -22.23 -1.65 9.99
N LYS A 165 -23.48 -1.75 10.48
CA LYS A 165 -24.61 -1.00 9.94
C LYS A 165 -24.40 0.51 10.08
N ASP A 166 -23.89 0.97 11.22
CA ASP A 166 -23.57 2.39 11.46
C ASP A 166 -22.47 2.88 10.51
N LEU A 167 -21.44 2.05 10.26
CA LEU A 167 -20.41 2.36 9.26
C LEU A 167 -21.02 2.45 7.86
N ALA A 168 -21.83 1.47 7.46
CA ALA A 168 -22.49 1.44 6.16
C ALA A 168 -23.41 2.66 5.96
N ALA A 169 -24.17 3.06 6.98
CA ALA A 169 -25.06 4.21 6.96
C ALA A 169 -24.31 5.55 6.79
N SER A 170 -23.03 5.62 7.10
CA SER A 170 -22.23 6.83 6.90
C SER A 170 -21.89 7.12 5.42
N ASN A 171 -22.12 6.16 4.51
CA ASN A 171 -22.11 6.34 3.06
C ASN A 171 -23.25 5.49 2.43
N PRO A 172 -24.49 5.98 2.49
CA PRO A 172 -25.68 5.20 2.11
C PRO A 172 -25.77 4.94 0.60
N GLN A 173 -25.07 5.71 -0.22
CA GLN A 173 -25.06 5.55 -1.68
C GLN A 173 -24.17 4.38 -2.13
N SER A 174 -23.29 3.90 -1.26
CA SER A 174 -22.36 2.83 -1.62
C SER A 174 -23.00 1.45 -1.41
N ALA A 175 -23.08 0.66 -2.48
CA ALA A 175 -23.47 -0.76 -2.40
C ALA A 175 -22.54 -1.59 -1.50
N LEU A 176 -21.27 -1.14 -1.33
CA LEU A 176 -20.30 -1.80 -0.46
C LEU A 176 -20.73 -1.83 1.01
N GLY A 177 -21.58 -0.88 1.45
CA GLY A 177 -22.13 -0.89 2.80
C GLY A 177 -23.00 -2.11 3.09
N LYS A 178 -23.92 -2.44 2.18
CA LYS A 178 -24.74 -3.64 2.27
C LYS A 178 -23.89 -4.90 2.23
N LEU A 179 -22.96 -4.96 1.29
CA LEU A 179 -22.03 -6.08 1.16
C LEU A 179 -21.21 -6.30 2.44
N ALA A 180 -20.69 -5.24 3.04
CA ALA A 180 -19.93 -5.31 4.28
C ALA A 180 -20.75 -5.88 5.45
N VAL A 181 -21.99 -5.43 5.62
CA VAL A 181 -22.91 -5.98 6.63
C VAL A 181 -23.18 -7.46 6.38
N GLY A 182 -23.45 -7.85 5.12
CA GLY A 182 -23.69 -9.25 4.73
C GLY A 182 -22.47 -10.16 5.02
N ILE A 183 -21.27 -9.70 4.71
CA ILE A 183 -20.02 -10.43 4.99
C ILE A 183 -19.82 -10.63 6.50
N VAL A 184 -20.04 -9.59 7.31
CA VAL A 184 -19.89 -9.70 8.78
C VAL A 184 -20.94 -10.62 9.36
N ALA A 185 -22.21 -10.51 8.91
CA ALA A 185 -23.29 -11.42 9.31
C ALA A 185 -22.95 -12.88 9.00
N PHE A 186 -22.43 -13.16 7.81
CA PHE A 186 -21.97 -14.50 7.43
C PHE A 186 -20.86 -15.00 8.35
N ARG A 187 -19.84 -14.19 8.64
CA ARG A 187 -18.71 -14.53 9.52
C ARG A 187 -19.13 -14.87 10.96
N ILE A 188 -20.23 -14.31 11.46
CA ILE A 188 -20.75 -14.61 12.81
C ILE A 188 -21.83 -15.68 12.80
N ALA A 189 -22.05 -16.34 11.65
CA ALA A 189 -23.04 -17.38 11.41
C ALA A 189 -24.52 -16.91 11.56
N ASP A 190 -24.79 -15.64 11.29
CA ASP A 190 -26.15 -15.11 11.09
C ASP A 190 -26.50 -15.17 9.61
N TYR A 191 -26.89 -16.37 9.16
CA TYR A 191 -27.11 -16.62 7.72
C TYR A 191 -28.38 -15.96 7.18
N ALA A 192 -29.39 -15.73 8.04
CA ALA A 192 -30.60 -15.04 7.65
C ALA A 192 -30.30 -13.59 7.28
N LEU A 193 -29.62 -12.88 8.15
CA LEU A 193 -29.18 -11.51 7.93
C LEU A 193 -28.17 -11.41 6.77
N ALA A 194 -27.25 -12.38 6.65
CA ALA A 194 -26.30 -12.42 5.54
C ALA A 194 -27.03 -12.51 4.20
N LYS A 195 -28.00 -13.41 4.06
CA LYS A 195 -28.82 -13.56 2.84
C LYS A 195 -29.57 -12.28 2.49
N GLU A 196 -30.19 -11.64 3.48
CA GLU A 196 -30.90 -10.37 3.29
C GLU A 196 -29.98 -9.31 2.67
N PHE A 197 -28.84 -9.06 3.31
CA PHE A 197 -27.93 -7.97 2.91
C PHE A 197 -27.15 -8.27 1.62
N LEU A 198 -26.78 -9.52 1.36
CA LEU A 198 -26.09 -9.91 0.11
C LEU A 198 -27.03 -9.82 -1.10
N ASN A 199 -28.31 -10.18 -0.95
CA ASN A 199 -29.30 -10.00 -2.01
C ASN A 199 -29.58 -8.52 -2.32
N LEU A 200 -29.53 -7.64 -1.31
CA LEU A 200 -29.67 -6.20 -1.49
C LEU A 200 -28.44 -5.52 -2.12
N SER A 201 -27.26 -6.14 -2.05
CA SER A 201 -26.04 -5.61 -2.63
C SER A 201 -25.91 -5.92 -4.13
N SER A 202 -26.70 -6.88 -4.64
CA SER A 202 -26.69 -7.30 -6.05
C SER A 202 -27.71 -6.55 -6.93
N LYS A 203 -28.49 -5.66 -6.35
CA LYS A 203 -29.42 -4.74 -7.03
C LYS A 203 -28.86 -3.33 -7.07
#